data_5b527a426e19921f9e475fdb639b0799
#
_entry.id   5b527a426e19921f9e475fdb639b0799
#
_cell.length_a   1.000
_cell.length_b   1.000
_cell.length_c   1.000
_cell.angle_alpha   90.00
_cell.angle_beta   90.00
_cell.angle_gamma   90.00
#
_symmetry.space_group_name_H-M   'P 1'
#
loop_
_entity.id
_entity.type
_entity.pdbx_description
1 polymer ?
#
loop_
_entity_poly.entity_id
_entity_poly.type
_entity_poly.pdbx_seq_one_letter_code
_entity_poly.pdbx_strand_id
1 'polypeptide(L)'
;MSEPIAIWFGKVTNQPGYRSLPHHHGEAETGGFVHKGRGRIYFGEGFQEYEDLNEGDFVFVPPFMPHVECNLSRTEELVWLTARTPDNIVINLPDVPDSSLPDWLE
;
A
#
# COMPACT_ATOMS: atom_id res chain seq x y z
N MET A 1 -28.91 -10.79 -1.18
CA MET A 1 -27.72 -10.02 -1.60
C MET A 1 -26.90 -10.88 -2.55
N SER A 2 -26.48 -10.33 -3.65
CA SER A 2 -25.65 -11.04 -4.62
C SER A 2 -24.21 -11.11 -4.15
N GLU A 3 -23.51 -12.17 -4.54
CA GLU A 3 -22.07 -12.25 -4.32
C GLU A 3 -21.31 -11.36 -5.29
N PRO A 4 -20.23 -10.71 -4.87
CA PRO A 4 -19.40 -9.94 -5.79
C PRO A 4 -18.63 -10.86 -6.73
N ILE A 5 -18.51 -10.46 -8.00
CA ILE A 5 -17.84 -11.28 -9.03
C ILE A 5 -16.56 -10.64 -9.54
N ALA A 6 -16.29 -9.38 -9.21
CA ALA A 6 -15.14 -8.68 -9.73
C ALA A 6 -14.59 -7.65 -8.73
N ILE A 7 -14.67 -7.95 -7.44
CA ILE A 7 -14.09 -7.09 -6.40
C ILE A 7 -13.60 -7.94 -5.23
N TRP A 8 -12.40 -7.64 -4.77
CA TRP A 8 -11.86 -8.12 -3.50
C TRP A 8 -11.89 -6.98 -2.49
N PHE A 9 -12.23 -7.27 -1.25
CA PHE A 9 -12.26 -6.29 -0.18
C PHE A 9 -11.65 -6.90 1.08
N GLY A 10 -10.73 -6.17 1.71
CA GLY A 10 -10.05 -6.70 2.88
C GLY A 10 -9.52 -5.63 3.81
N LYS A 11 -9.19 -6.07 5.03
CA LYS A 11 -8.53 -5.27 6.04
C LYS A 11 -7.07 -5.69 6.09
N VAL A 12 -6.16 -4.71 5.97
CA VAL A 12 -4.72 -4.95 6.00
C VAL A 12 -4.16 -4.20 7.21
N THR A 13 -3.39 -4.91 8.04
CA THR A 13 -2.75 -4.33 9.21
C THR A 13 -1.24 -4.35 9.04
N ASN A 14 -0.63 -3.18 9.14
CA ASN A 14 0.83 -3.05 9.14
C ASN A 14 1.31 -2.77 10.56
N GLN A 15 2.23 -3.58 11.03
CA GLN A 15 2.81 -3.41 12.36
C GLN A 15 3.65 -2.13 12.44
N PRO A 16 3.94 -1.61 13.65
CA PRO A 16 4.83 -0.46 13.80
C PRO A 16 6.17 -0.69 13.08
N GLY A 17 6.63 0.31 12.35
CA GLY A 17 7.88 0.25 11.61
C GLY A 17 7.86 -0.60 10.34
N TYR A 18 6.70 -1.13 9.95
CA TYR A 18 6.57 -1.99 8.76
C TYR A 18 6.85 -1.22 7.47
N ARG A 19 7.51 -1.91 6.57
CA ARG A 19 7.68 -1.49 5.18
C ARG A 19 7.46 -2.70 4.29
N SER A 20 6.63 -2.55 3.27
CA SER A 20 6.45 -3.61 2.28
C SER A 20 7.68 -3.77 1.39
N LEU A 21 7.80 -4.92 0.74
CA LEU A 21 8.67 -5.04 -0.42
C LEU A 21 8.10 -4.17 -1.55
N PRO A 22 8.96 -3.66 -2.45
CA PRO A 22 8.45 -3.04 -3.66
C PRO A 22 7.58 -4.02 -4.43
N HIS A 23 6.38 -3.59 -4.83
CA HIS A 23 5.43 -4.46 -5.50
C HIS A 23 4.45 -3.66 -6.34
N HIS A 24 3.70 -4.37 -7.18
CA HIS A 24 2.52 -3.82 -7.84
C HIS A 24 1.38 -4.84 -7.78
N HIS A 25 0.21 -4.45 -8.22
CA HIS A 25 -0.97 -5.30 -8.15
C HIS A 25 -1.43 -5.80 -9.53
N GLY A 26 -0.50 -5.88 -10.50
CA GLY A 26 -0.81 -6.32 -11.84
C GLY A 26 -1.90 -5.45 -12.46
N GLU A 27 -2.88 -6.08 -13.07
CA GLU A 27 -4.01 -5.37 -13.71
C GLU A 27 -5.02 -4.82 -12.70
N ALA A 28 -4.87 -5.13 -11.41
CA ALA A 28 -5.84 -4.72 -10.41
C ALA A 28 -5.80 -3.22 -10.15
N GLU A 29 -6.98 -2.62 -10.04
CA GLU A 29 -7.15 -1.28 -9.51
C GLU A 29 -7.35 -1.39 -8.00
N THR A 30 -6.71 -0.52 -7.24
CA THR A 30 -6.76 -0.56 -5.78
C THR A 30 -7.28 0.75 -5.23
N GLY A 31 -8.32 0.66 -4.39
CA GLY A 31 -8.76 1.75 -3.54
C GLY A 31 -8.42 1.42 -2.10
N GLY A 32 -7.88 2.39 -1.36
CA GLY A 32 -7.53 2.22 0.03
C GLY A 32 -8.10 3.33 0.91
N PHE A 33 -8.36 3.00 2.15
CA PHE A 33 -8.83 3.95 3.16
C PHE A 33 -8.06 3.69 4.45
N VAL A 34 -7.49 4.74 5.05
CA VAL A 34 -6.79 4.63 6.33
C VAL A 34 -7.80 4.64 7.47
N HIS A 35 -8.00 3.48 8.07
CA HIS A 35 -8.93 3.32 9.20
C HIS A 35 -8.27 3.74 10.52
N LYS A 36 -6.96 3.48 10.67
CA LYS A 36 -6.21 3.78 11.89
C LYS A 36 -4.75 3.99 11.55
N GLY A 37 -4.11 4.97 12.18
CA GLY A 37 -2.68 5.21 12.07
C GLY A 37 -2.30 6.17 10.95
N ARG A 38 -1.01 6.17 10.59
CA ARG A 38 -0.45 7.02 9.55
C ARG A 38 0.43 6.20 8.63
N GLY A 39 0.20 6.34 7.34
CA GLY A 39 0.97 5.62 6.34
C GLY A 39 1.63 6.54 5.32
N ARG A 40 2.53 5.94 4.56
CA ARG A 40 3.15 6.59 3.42
C ARG A 40 3.26 5.58 2.30
N ILE A 41 3.00 6.02 1.07
CA ILE A 41 3.21 5.21 -0.12
C ILE A 41 4.26 5.91 -0.97
N TYR A 42 5.40 5.22 -1.19
CA TYR A 42 6.43 5.66 -2.12
C TYR A 42 6.16 5.09 -3.50
N PHE A 43 6.40 5.90 -4.52
CA PHE A 43 6.18 5.52 -5.91
C PHE A 43 7.10 6.33 -6.83
N GLY A 44 6.94 6.16 -8.13
CA GLY A 44 7.71 6.88 -9.12
C GLY A 44 9.10 6.31 -9.33
N GLU A 45 9.89 7.00 -10.14
CA GLU A 45 11.25 6.57 -10.47
C GLU A 45 12.12 6.55 -9.22
N GLY A 46 12.72 5.41 -8.94
CA GLY A 46 13.57 5.22 -7.76
C GLY A 46 12.83 5.37 -6.44
N PHE A 47 11.48 5.32 -6.46
CA PHE A 47 10.64 5.49 -5.26
C PHE A 47 10.91 6.82 -4.55
N GLN A 48 11.15 7.89 -5.31
CA GLN A 48 11.47 9.21 -4.76
C GLN A 48 10.24 10.08 -4.49
N GLU A 49 9.09 9.71 -5.04
CA GLU A 49 7.83 10.41 -4.80
C GLU A 49 7.07 9.69 -3.70
N TYR A 50 6.27 10.41 -2.94
CA TYR A 50 5.43 9.80 -1.92
C TYR A 50 4.18 10.61 -1.61
N GLU A 51 3.20 9.91 -1.04
CA GLU A 51 2.00 10.50 -0.46
C GLU A 51 1.89 10.06 0.99
N ASP A 52 1.66 11.01 1.89
CA ASP A 52 1.35 10.74 3.29
C ASP A 52 -0.15 10.66 3.49
N LEU A 53 -0.57 9.65 4.24
CA LEU A 53 -1.98 9.33 4.45
C LEU A 53 -2.26 9.22 5.94
N ASN A 54 -3.25 9.99 6.39
CA ASN A 54 -3.72 9.99 7.77
C ASN A 54 -5.07 9.32 7.88
N GLU A 55 -5.52 9.06 9.12
CA GLU A 55 -6.84 8.49 9.34
C GLU A 55 -7.91 9.25 8.57
N GLY A 56 -8.76 8.51 7.86
CA GLY A 56 -9.83 9.08 7.05
C GLY A 56 -9.44 9.41 5.61
N ASP A 57 -8.17 9.28 5.26
CA ASP A 57 -7.72 9.54 3.89
C ASP A 57 -7.97 8.35 2.98
N PHE A 58 -8.27 8.65 1.73
CA PHE A 58 -8.42 7.67 0.66
C PHE A 58 -7.22 7.74 -0.29
N VAL A 59 -6.89 6.60 -0.88
CA VAL A 59 -5.86 6.52 -1.91
C VAL A 59 -6.32 5.61 -3.04
N PHE A 60 -5.92 5.94 -4.25
CA PHE A 60 -6.09 5.10 -5.43
C PHE A 60 -4.73 4.71 -5.97
N VAL A 61 -4.52 3.42 -6.18
CA VAL A 61 -3.29 2.88 -6.78
C VAL A 61 -3.66 2.31 -8.14
N PRO A 62 -3.17 2.93 -9.25
CA PRO A 62 -3.49 2.45 -10.60
C PRO A 62 -2.86 1.07 -10.87
N PRO A 63 -3.37 0.37 -11.91
CA PRO A 63 -2.77 -0.89 -12.34
C PRO A 63 -1.29 -0.74 -12.65
N PHE A 64 -0.52 -1.79 -12.37
CA PHE A 64 0.91 -1.94 -12.67
C PHE A 64 1.83 -0.89 -12.06
N MET A 65 1.35 -0.07 -11.13
CA MET A 65 2.17 0.96 -10.49
C MET A 65 3.03 0.37 -9.38
N PRO A 66 4.37 0.32 -9.52
CA PRO A 66 5.26 -0.10 -8.46
C PRO A 66 5.20 0.87 -7.28
N HIS A 67 5.12 0.34 -6.08
CA HIS A 67 5.08 1.16 -4.87
C HIS A 67 5.58 0.40 -3.65
N VAL A 68 5.83 1.16 -2.58
CA VAL A 68 6.20 0.66 -1.26
C VAL A 68 5.27 1.31 -0.26
N GLU A 69 4.59 0.52 0.55
CA GLU A 69 3.76 1.04 1.63
C GLU A 69 4.49 0.95 2.96
N CYS A 70 4.35 1.99 3.78
CA CYS A 70 5.06 2.10 5.05
C CYS A 70 4.11 2.52 6.16
N ASN A 71 4.34 1.97 7.35
CA ASN A 71 3.78 2.52 8.58
C ASN A 71 4.82 3.50 9.15
N LEU A 72 4.46 4.78 9.24
CA LEU A 72 5.38 5.82 9.71
C LEU A 72 5.59 5.80 11.22
N SER A 73 4.75 5.10 11.97
CA SER A 73 4.86 5.06 13.43
C SER A 73 5.75 3.92 13.88
N ARG A 74 6.51 4.17 14.94
CA ARG A 74 7.31 3.15 15.63
C ARG A 74 6.50 2.43 16.71
N THR A 75 5.31 2.91 17.05
CA THR A 75 4.54 2.43 18.21
C THR A 75 3.11 2.03 17.89
N GLU A 76 2.52 2.57 16.82
CA GLU A 76 1.11 2.36 16.49
C GLU A 76 0.95 1.52 15.24
N GLU A 77 -0.09 0.69 15.21
CA GLU A 77 -0.47 -0.04 14.00
C GLU A 77 -1.06 0.91 12.96
N LEU A 78 -0.88 0.53 11.69
CA LEU A 78 -1.56 1.16 10.56
C LEU A 78 -2.56 0.16 10.01
N VAL A 79 -3.82 0.55 9.91
CA VAL A 79 -4.88 -0.31 9.42
C VAL A 79 -5.52 0.30 8.17
N TRP A 80 -5.50 -0.45 7.09
CA TRP A 80 -6.10 -0.09 5.82
C TRP A 80 -7.35 -0.92 5.58
N LEU A 81 -8.38 -0.29 5.01
CA LEU A 81 -9.49 -0.99 4.37
C LEU A 81 -9.25 -0.87 2.87
N THR A 82 -9.15 -2.00 2.19
CA THR A 82 -8.64 -2.04 0.82
C THR A 82 -9.58 -2.81 -0.08
N ALA A 83 -9.85 -2.27 -1.24
CA ALA A 83 -10.61 -2.92 -2.30
C ALA A 83 -9.77 -3.04 -3.56
N ARG A 84 -9.86 -4.17 -4.27
CA ARG A 84 -9.17 -4.39 -5.55
C ARG A 84 -10.10 -5.04 -6.54
N THR A 85 -9.96 -4.66 -7.80
CA THR A 85 -10.69 -5.26 -8.91
C THR A 85 -9.72 -5.64 -10.00
N PRO A 86 -9.81 -6.83 -10.59
CA PRO A 86 -10.84 -7.85 -10.38
C PRO A 86 -10.56 -8.76 -9.18
N ASP A 87 -9.34 -8.75 -8.62
CA ASP A 87 -8.95 -9.67 -7.56
C ASP A 87 -7.77 -9.09 -6.76
N ASN A 88 -7.44 -9.75 -5.64
CA ASN A 88 -6.27 -9.40 -4.83
C ASN A 88 -5.01 -9.98 -5.48
N ILE A 89 -4.30 -9.13 -6.22
CA ILE A 89 -3.07 -9.50 -6.92
C ILE A 89 -1.91 -8.75 -6.27
N VAL A 90 -0.85 -9.48 -5.91
CA VAL A 90 0.38 -8.89 -5.37
C VAL A 90 1.57 -9.51 -6.09
N ILE A 91 2.36 -8.67 -6.78
CA ILE A 91 3.55 -9.09 -7.52
C ILE A 91 4.74 -8.35 -6.95
N ASN A 92 5.57 -9.06 -6.19
CA ASN A 92 6.78 -8.48 -5.59
C ASN A 92 7.86 -8.25 -6.65
N LEU A 93 8.66 -7.22 -6.44
CA LEU A 93 9.75 -6.83 -7.34
C LEU A 93 11.09 -7.12 -6.65
N PRO A 94 11.61 -8.38 -6.75
CA PRO A 94 12.78 -8.79 -5.99
C PRO A 94 14.08 -8.12 -6.45
N ASP A 95 14.09 -7.53 -7.64
CA ASP A 95 15.29 -6.92 -8.23
C ASP A 95 15.55 -5.50 -7.72
N VAL A 96 14.67 -4.96 -6.87
CA VAL A 96 14.87 -3.63 -6.26
C VAL A 96 15.60 -3.82 -4.94
N PRO A 97 16.86 -3.36 -4.81
CA PRO A 97 17.59 -3.54 -3.55
C PRO A 97 17.09 -2.61 -2.45
N ASP A 98 17.14 -3.07 -1.20
CA ASP A 98 16.74 -2.27 -0.03
C ASP A 98 17.49 -0.96 0.06
N SER A 99 18.76 -0.95 -0.33
CA SER A 99 19.61 0.24 -0.28
C SER A 99 19.14 1.37 -1.21
N SER A 100 18.28 1.06 -2.18
CA SER A 100 17.73 2.07 -3.08
C SER A 100 16.47 2.74 -2.52
N LEU A 101 15.93 2.24 -1.40
CA LEU A 101 14.69 2.74 -0.82
C LEU A 101 14.99 3.85 0.20
N PRO A 102 14.13 4.88 0.26
CA PRO A 102 14.30 5.95 1.25
C PRO A 102 14.11 5.45 2.68
N ASP A 103 14.69 6.16 3.63
CA ASP A 103 14.39 5.97 5.04
C ASP A 103 13.04 6.59 5.34
N TRP A 104 12.10 5.82 5.94
CA TRP A 104 10.71 6.23 6.10
C TRP A 104 10.28 6.46 7.55
N LEU A 105 11.04 5.98 8.52
CA LEU A 105 10.65 6.13 9.93
C LEU A 105 10.91 7.55 10.44
N GLU A 106 9.92 8.07 11.10
CA GLU A 106 10.00 9.35 11.81
C GLU A 106 10.50 9.20 13.23
#